data_27e6e819d12bd5e67c3e87bc9b423154
#
_entry.id   27e6e819d12bd5e67c3e87bc9b423154
#
_cell.length_a   1.000
_cell.length_b   1.000
_cell.length_c   1.000
_cell.angle_alpha   90.00
_cell.angle_beta   90.00
_cell.angle_gamma   90.00
#
_symmetry.space_group_name_H-M   'P 1'
#
loop_
_entity.id
_entity.type
_entity.pdbx_description
1 polymer ?
#
loop_
_entity_poly.entity_id
_entity_poly.type
_entity_poly.pdbx_seq_one_letter_code
_entity_poly.pdbx_strand_id
1 'polypeptide(L)'
;ACLMAAITMSAQSTAKKFVLNMSADGESNLTCYLPQHPTGRAVVDCPGGGYSHLALQHEGYDWAEYFNKQGIAFFVLKYRMPHGRYTIPMEDACKAMRTVRDSASAWRINREDVGIMGFSAGGHLASTVSTQAEYDARPNFSILFYPVISMNPRQGHGGSSYNLLGEEGVKDKRLVERFSNEKQVRRHLTPRAIILLANDDRAVPPVTNGVAYYSRMRQEGNECSMCIYPTGGHGFGFRSSWAYHDQMLSDLTRWLDSFKAPREDAVRVACIGNSITDGYGIDMASQKGYPALLQNKLGDGYQVKNYGLSARTLLNNGDVPYMKEMGWRDALAFQPQIVVVKLGTNDSKLITGCMLLSLERTCRRWSTRSRHYLPSLRCIFVRLFLPLNPHGPSTTA
;
A
#
# COMPACT_ATOMS: atom_id res chain seq x y z
N ALA A 1 45.42 -24.23 -34.20
CA ALA A 1 44.52 -23.92 -33.12
C ALA A 1 43.50 -22.86 -33.60
N CYS A 2 42.30 -23.32 -34.04
CA CYS A 2 41.18 -22.44 -34.37
C CYS A 2 40.43 -22.07 -33.11
N LEU A 3 40.48 -20.80 -32.73
CA LEU A 3 39.65 -20.25 -31.67
C LEU A 3 38.22 -20.02 -32.24
N MET A 4 37.26 -20.88 -31.87
CA MET A 4 35.85 -20.62 -32.10
C MET A 4 35.38 -19.58 -31.08
N ALA A 5 35.19 -18.34 -31.50
CA ALA A 5 34.49 -17.33 -30.73
C ALA A 5 33.00 -17.66 -30.74
N ALA A 6 32.49 -18.14 -29.62
CA ALA A 6 31.05 -18.29 -29.43
C ALA A 6 30.43 -16.87 -29.32
N ILE A 7 29.79 -16.41 -30.41
CA ILE A 7 28.94 -15.24 -30.42
C ILE A 7 27.65 -15.62 -29.68
N THR A 8 27.55 -15.30 -28.40
CA THR A 8 26.27 -15.32 -27.69
C THR A 8 25.43 -14.17 -28.25
N MET A 9 24.56 -14.47 -29.21
CA MET A 9 23.49 -13.57 -29.60
C MET A 9 22.54 -13.42 -28.40
N SER A 10 22.73 -12.34 -27.64
CA SER A 10 21.72 -11.86 -26.71
C SER A 10 20.47 -11.53 -27.56
N ALA A 11 19.42 -12.32 -27.40
CA ALA A 11 18.13 -12.04 -28.02
C ALA A 11 17.69 -10.66 -27.49
N GLN A 12 17.72 -9.63 -28.36
CA GLN A 12 17.21 -8.30 -28.01
C GLN A 12 15.73 -8.45 -27.64
N SER A 13 15.42 -8.28 -26.37
CA SER A 13 14.05 -8.26 -25.86
C SER A 13 13.34 -7.05 -26.49
N THR A 14 12.37 -7.28 -27.34
CA THR A 14 11.51 -6.22 -27.90
C THR A 14 10.44 -5.85 -26.87
N ALA A 15 10.07 -4.58 -26.77
CA ALA A 15 8.92 -4.13 -26.00
C ALA A 15 7.66 -4.89 -26.44
N LYS A 16 6.87 -5.38 -25.48
CA LYS A 16 5.68 -6.22 -25.75
C LYS A 16 4.41 -5.50 -25.35
N LYS A 17 3.41 -5.52 -26.24
CA LYS A 17 2.04 -5.11 -25.94
C LYS A 17 1.08 -6.28 -26.17
N PHE A 18 0.21 -6.55 -25.19
CA PHE A 18 -0.84 -7.56 -25.29
C PHE A 18 -1.98 -7.25 -24.31
N VAL A 19 -3.09 -7.96 -24.42
CA VAL A 19 -4.27 -7.76 -23.57
C VAL A 19 -4.61 -9.08 -22.88
N LEU A 20 -4.89 -9.01 -21.59
CA LEU A 20 -5.41 -10.12 -20.78
C LEU A 20 -6.85 -9.89 -20.42
N ASN A 21 -7.66 -10.92 -20.55
CA ASN A 21 -9.04 -10.90 -20.08
C ASN A 21 -9.08 -11.04 -18.55
N MET A 22 -9.74 -10.11 -17.88
CA MET A 22 -9.80 -10.07 -16.42
C MET A 22 -11.14 -10.58 -15.86
N SER A 23 -12.19 -10.65 -16.69
CA SER A 23 -13.51 -11.16 -16.30
C SER A 23 -14.02 -12.18 -17.33
N ALA A 24 -14.88 -13.10 -16.90
CA ALA A 24 -15.40 -14.16 -17.76
C ALA A 24 -16.27 -13.62 -18.92
N ASP A 25 -16.93 -12.49 -18.70
CA ASP A 25 -17.75 -11.78 -19.69
C ASP A 25 -16.94 -10.92 -20.68
N GLY A 26 -15.61 -10.78 -20.46
CA GLY A 26 -14.73 -9.94 -21.29
C GLY A 26 -14.90 -8.43 -21.09
N GLU A 27 -15.71 -7.98 -20.14
CA GLU A 27 -15.93 -6.56 -19.88
C GLU A 27 -14.73 -5.90 -19.18
N SER A 28 -13.99 -6.68 -18.35
CA SER A 28 -12.76 -6.24 -17.72
C SER A 28 -11.54 -6.84 -18.44
N ASN A 29 -10.56 -5.98 -18.75
CA ASN A 29 -9.30 -6.43 -19.35
C ASN A 29 -8.12 -5.59 -18.87
N LEU A 30 -6.92 -6.14 -19.00
CA LEU A 30 -5.66 -5.52 -18.64
C LEU A 30 -4.79 -5.40 -19.90
N THR A 31 -4.59 -4.19 -20.38
CA THR A 31 -3.66 -3.91 -21.48
C THR A 31 -2.25 -3.78 -20.91
N CYS A 32 -1.37 -4.70 -21.29
CA CYS A 32 -0.02 -4.84 -20.75
C CYS A 32 1.00 -4.21 -21.69
N TYR A 33 1.88 -3.37 -21.16
CA TYR A 33 3.02 -2.76 -21.85
C TYR A 33 4.30 -3.11 -21.10
N LEU A 34 5.05 -4.08 -21.63
CA LEU A 34 6.31 -4.52 -21.03
C LEU A 34 7.48 -3.81 -21.71
N PRO A 35 8.38 -3.17 -20.94
CA PRO A 35 9.52 -2.45 -21.50
C PRO A 35 10.57 -3.42 -22.07
N GLN A 36 11.39 -2.93 -22.99
CA GLN A 36 12.52 -3.68 -23.54
C GLN A 36 13.59 -3.98 -22.47
N HIS A 37 13.87 -3.00 -21.63
CA HIS A 37 14.86 -3.08 -20.54
C HIS A 37 14.17 -2.89 -19.18
N PRO A 38 13.56 -3.94 -18.59
CA PRO A 38 12.81 -3.80 -17.36
C PRO A 38 13.74 -3.55 -16.15
N THR A 39 13.33 -2.60 -15.31
CA THR A 39 13.95 -2.32 -14.00
C THR A 39 13.44 -3.23 -12.89
N GLY A 40 12.36 -3.97 -13.15
CA GLY A 40 11.60 -4.71 -12.15
C GLY A 40 10.38 -3.94 -11.62
N ARG A 41 10.33 -2.62 -11.74
CA ARG A 41 9.16 -1.83 -11.31
C ARG A 41 7.98 -2.00 -12.26
N ALA A 42 6.77 -2.02 -11.68
CA ALA A 42 5.51 -2.10 -12.42
C ALA A 42 4.46 -1.15 -11.85
N VAL A 43 3.54 -0.70 -12.71
CA VAL A 43 2.42 0.17 -12.32
C VAL A 43 1.15 -0.35 -12.97
N VAL A 44 0.12 -0.62 -12.16
CA VAL A 44 -1.24 -0.89 -12.61
C VAL A 44 -2.02 0.41 -12.57
N ASP A 45 -2.59 0.80 -13.69
CA ASP A 45 -3.30 2.04 -13.87
C ASP A 45 -4.81 1.84 -13.88
N CYS A 46 -5.52 2.73 -13.19
CA CYS A 46 -6.97 2.82 -13.11
C CYS A 46 -7.45 4.16 -13.67
N PRO A 47 -7.84 4.26 -14.94
CA PRO A 47 -8.35 5.49 -15.54
C PRO A 47 -9.59 6.02 -14.84
N GLY A 48 -9.80 7.34 -14.89
CA GLY A 48 -10.99 7.99 -14.36
C GLY A 48 -12.22 7.88 -15.28
N GLY A 49 -13.25 8.63 -14.95
CA GLY A 49 -14.52 8.67 -15.68
C GLY A 49 -15.75 8.56 -14.78
N GLY A 50 -15.61 8.97 -13.51
CA GLY A 50 -16.75 9.09 -12.58
C GLY A 50 -17.45 7.79 -12.24
N TYR A 51 -16.83 6.62 -12.46
CA TYR A 51 -17.47 5.30 -12.38
C TYR A 51 -18.64 5.09 -13.35
N SER A 52 -18.75 5.90 -14.40
CA SER A 52 -19.75 5.77 -15.47
C SER A 52 -19.15 5.36 -16.81
N HIS A 53 -17.88 5.70 -17.02
CA HIS A 53 -17.09 5.35 -18.21
C HIS A 53 -15.59 5.35 -17.83
N LEU A 54 -14.70 5.13 -18.81
CA LEU A 54 -13.26 5.17 -18.61
C LEU A 54 -12.58 6.12 -19.61
N ALA A 55 -11.78 7.03 -19.12
CA ALA A 55 -10.94 7.95 -19.90
C ALA A 55 -9.64 7.27 -20.36
N LEU A 56 -9.76 6.13 -21.05
CA LEU A 56 -8.67 5.20 -21.37
C LEU A 56 -7.50 5.82 -22.13
N GLN A 57 -7.69 6.90 -22.87
CA GLN A 57 -6.63 7.47 -23.70
C GLN A 57 -5.64 8.29 -22.84
N HIS A 58 -6.01 9.49 -22.42
CA HIS A 58 -5.13 10.44 -21.72
C HIS A 58 -4.90 10.14 -20.22
N GLU A 59 -5.71 9.27 -19.64
CA GLU A 59 -5.55 8.76 -18.28
C GLU A 59 -5.15 7.28 -18.25
N GLY A 60 -4.74 6.72 -19.40
CA GLY A 60 -4.35 5.31 -19.51
C GLY A 60 -3.26 5.12 -20.56
N TYR A 61 -3.64 4.86 -21.82
CA TYR A 61 -2.71 4.40 -22.85
C TYR A 61 -1.56 5.37 -23.17
N ASP A 62 -1.79 6.69 -23.08
CA ASP A 62 -0.76 7.70 -23.37
C ASP A 62 0.40 7.66 -22.37
N TRP A 63 0.22 7.10 -21.19
CA TRP A 63 1.26 6.94 -20.17
C TRP A 63 2.25 5.80 -20.46
N ALA A 64 1.89 4.87 -21.34
CA ALA A 64 2.66 3.65 -21.54
C ALA A 64 4.10 3.92 -22.01
N GLU A 65 4.27 4.86 -22.95
CA GLU A 65 5.60 5.22 -23.46
C GLU A 65 6.47 5.87 -22.38
N TYR A 66 5.90 6.76 -21.56
CA TYR A 66 6.61 7.42 -20.46
C TYR A 66 7.17 6.40 -19.46
N PHE A 67 6.38 5.42 -19.02
CA PHE A 67 6.83 4.39 -18.09
C PHE A 67 7.80 3.41 -18.74
N ASN A 68 7.52 2.96 -19.97
CA ASN A 68 8.37 2.00 -20.65
C ASN A 68 9.76 2.57 -20.99
N LYS A 69 9.89 3.86 -21.29
CA LYS A 69 11.19 4.53 -21.46
C LYS A 69 12.05 4.49 -20.20
N GLN A 70 11.42 4.45 -19.03
CA GLN A 70 12.10 4.32 -17.73
C GLN A 70 12.31 2.86 -17.31
N GLY A 71 11.99 1.89 -18.19
CA GLY A 71 12.07 0.46 -17.87
C GLY A 71 10.99 -0.03 -16.90
N ILE A 72 9.92 0.72 -16.70
CA ILE A 72 8.79 0.38 -15.83
C ILE A 72 7.70 -0.31 -16.65
N ALA A 73 7.27 -1.50 -16.24
CA ALA A 73 6.14 -2.18 -16.84
C ALA A 73 4.83 -1.45 -16.50
N PHE A 74 3.97 -1.26 -17.50
CA PHE A 74 2.75 -0.47 -17.33
C PHE A 74 1.53 -1.26 -17.78
N PHE A 75 0.46 -1.20 -16.97
CA PHE A 75 -0.74 -2.01 -17.15
C PHE A 75 -1.97 -1.15 -17.02
N VAL A 76 -2.74 -0.97 -18.09
CA VAL A 76 -3.99 -0.20 -18.07
C VAL A 76 -5.16 -1.13 -17.83
N LEU A 77 -5.84 -0.94 -16.71
CA LEU A 77 -7.01 -1.72 -16.34
C LEU A 77 -8.30 -1.08 -16.85
N LYS A 78 -8.96 -1.75 -17.78
CA LYS A 78 -10.36 -1.50 -18.07
C LYS A 78 -11.19 -2.25 -17.03
N TYR A 79 -11.54 -1.57 -15.92
CA TYR A 79 -12.38 -2.18 -14.89
C TYR A 79 -13.86 -2.01 -15.20
N ARG A 80 -14.70 -2.93 -14.69
CA ARG A 80 -16.15 -2.90 -14.88
C ARG A 80 -16.80 -1.75 -14.12
N MET A 81 -17.84 -1.17 -14.70
CA MET A 81 -18.62 -0.13 -14.03
C MET A 81 -19.44 -0.73 -12.89
N PRO A 82 -19.50 -0.04 -11.73
CA PRO A 82 -20.13 -0.59 -10.55
C PRO A 82 -21.67 -0.65 -10.62
N HIS A 83 -22.32 0.35 -11.21
CA HIS A 83 -23.80 0.46 -11.20
C HIS A 83 -24.38 0.25 -9.79
N GLY A 84 -23.79 0.91 -8.77
CA GLY A 84 -24.17 0.77 -7.36
C GLY A 84 -23.60 -0.48 -6.65
N ARG A 85 -22.95 -1.38 -7.38
CA ARG A 85 -22.27 -2.57 -6.81
C ARG A 85 -20.79 -2.27 -6.55
N TYR A 86 -20.51 -1.59 -5.48
CA TYR A 86 -19.20 -0.99 -5.13
C TYR A 86 -18.03 -1.98 -5.05
N THR A 87 -18.29 -3.29 -4.92
CA THR A 87 -17.21 -4.30 -4.85
C THR A 87 -16.57 -4.58 -6.21
N ILE A 88 -17.31 -4.44 -7.31
CA ILE A 88 -16.91 -4.84 -8.66
C ILE A 88 -15.61 -4.18 -9.12
N PRO A 89 -15.44 -2.84 -9.09
CA PRO A 89 -14.20 -2.22 -9.52
C PRO A 89 -13.00 -2.64 -8.64
N MET A 90 -13.22 -2.79 -7.33
CA MET A 90 -12.17 -3.22 -6.40
C MET A 90 -11.75 -4.67 -6.65
N GLU A 91 -12.69 -5.56 -6.95
CA GLU A 91 -12.40 -6.95 -7.32
C GLU A 91 -11.52 -7.02 -8.57
N ASP A 92 -11.86 -6.24 -9.62
CA ASP A 92 -11.07 -6.17 -10.85
C ASP A 92 -9.67 -5.61 -10.60
N ALA A 93 -9.54 -4.53 -9.82
CA ALA A 93 -8.26 -3.93 -9.49
C ALA A 93 -7.39 -4.86 -8.62
N CYS A 94 -7.96 -5.51 -7.61
CA CYS A 94 -7.24 -6.51 -6.81
C CYS A 94 -6.80 -7.71 -7.66
N LYS A 95 -7.64 -8.15 -8.60
CA LYS A 95 -7.27 -9.23 -9.54
C LYS A 95 -6.12 -8.79 -10.44
N ALA A 96 -6.14 -7.57 -10.97
CA ALA A 96 -5.04 -7.03 -11.78
C ALA A 96 -3.72 -7.00 -11.00
N MET A 97 -3.73 -6.51 -9.76
CA MET A 97 -2.56 -6.50 -8.89
C MET A 97 -1.98 -7.90 -8.66
N ARG A 98 -2.85 -8.89 -8.37
CA ARG A 98 -2.43 -10.30 -8.22
C ARG A 98 -1.87 -10.86 -9.52
N THR A 99 -2.56 -10.64 -10.66
CA THR A 99 -2.11 -11.11 -11.97
C THR A 99 -0.71 -10.61 -12.32
N VAL A 100 -0.42 -9.31 -12.07
CA VAL A 100 0.91 -8.74 -12.30
C VAL A 100 1.96 -9.41 -11.40
N ARG A 101 1.65 -9.63 -10.12
CA ARG A 101 2.55 -10.30 -9.18
C ARG A 101 2.76 -11.79 -9.52
N ASP A 102 1.73 -12.50 -9.91
CA ASP A 102 1.82 -13.92 -10.27
C ASP A 102 2.60 -14.14 -11.57
N SER A 103 2.58 -13.12 -12.45
CA SER A 103 3.35 -13.12 -13.69
C SER A 103 4.76 -12.50 -13.55
N ALA A 104 5.16 -12.10 -12.34
CA ALA A 104 6.37 -11.30 -12.09
C ALA A 104 7.64 -11.93 -12.69
N SER A 105 7.86 -13.22 -12.47
CA SER A 105 9.01 -13.93 -13.03
C SER A 105 9.02 -13.92 -14.56
N ALA A 106 7.88 -14.20 -15.21
CA ALA A 106 7.76 -14.23 -16.67
C ALA A 106 7.94 -12.84 -17.30
N TRP A 107 7.57 -11.77 -16.56
CA TRP A 107 7.63 -10.40 -17.05
C TRP A 107 8.83 -9.62 -16.52
N ARG A 108 9.70 -10.25 -15.75
CA ARG A 108 10.88 -9.67 -15.10
C ARG A 108 10.49 -8.46 -14.21
N ILE A 109 9.45 -8.66 -13.38
CA ILE A 109 8.94 -7.70 -12.40
C ILE A 109 9.35 -8.16 -11.01
N ASN A 110 9.76 -7.22 -10.16
CA ASN A 110 9.94 -7.44 -8.73
C ASN A 110 8.55 -7.37 -8.04
N ARG A 111 8.11 -8.46 -7.41
CA ARG A 111 6.81 -8.53 -6.71
C ARG A 111 6.64 -7.48 -5.61
N GLU A 112 7.75 -7.00 -5.05
CA GLU A 112 7.78 -5.96 -4.01
C GLU A 112 7.93 -4.54 -4.58
N ASP A 113 7.78 -4.35 -5.91
CA ASP A 113 7.82 -3.04 -6.60
C ASP A 113 6.66 -2.86 -7.59
N VAL A 114 5.47 -3.30 -7.18
CA VAL A 114 4.24 -3.15 -7.97
C VAL A 114 3.38 -2.05 -7.37
N GLY A 115 3.30 -0.92 -8.06
CA GLY A 115 2.46 0.21 -7.68
C GLY A 115 1.08 0.19 -8.33
N ILE A 116 0.22 1.08 -7.83
CA ILE A 116 -1.07 1.39 -8.46
C ILE A 116 -1.13 2.89 -8.77
N MET A 117 -1.63 3.23 -9.95
CA MET A 117 -1.90 4.59 -10.38
C MET A 117 -3.40 4.77 -10.61
N GLY A 118 -3.90 5.98 -10.43
CA GLY A 118 -5.29 6.23 -10.78
C GLY A 118 -5.64 7.70 -10.84
N PHE A 119 -6.63 8.00 -11.66
CA PHE A 119 -7.09 9.33 -12.01
C PHE A 119 -8.53 9.52 -11.55
N SER A 120 -8.87 10.64 -10.90
CA SER A 120 -10.26 10.98 -10.57
C SER A 120 -10.97 9.82 -9.82
N ALA A 121 -12.04 9.26 -10.36
CA ALA A 121 -12.69 8.06 -9.82
C ALA A 121 -11.77 6.83 -9.82
N GLY A 122 -10.88 6.69 -10.81
CA GLY A 122 -9.80 5.69 -10.80
C GLY A 122 -8.78 5.93 -9.68
N GLY A 123 -8.52 7.19 -9.33
CA GLY A 123 -7.75 7.56 -8.15
C GLY A 123 -8.44 7.16 -6.84
N HIS A 124 -9.77 7.22 -6.80
CA HIS A 124 -10.55 6.64 -5.71
C HIS A 124 -10.34 5.12 -5.65
N LEU A 125 -10.45 4.43 -6.77
CA LEU A 125 -10.25 2.97 -6.85
C LEU A 125 -8.82 2.60 -6.40
N ALA A 126 -7.80 3.31 -6.89
CA ALA A 126 -6.40 3.08 -6.52
C ALA A 126 -6.16 3.29 -5.02
N SER A 127 -6.72 4.36 -4.44
CA SER A 127 -6.64 4.62 -2.99
C SER A 127 -7.46 3.63 -2.16
N THR A 128 -8.58 3.11 -2.69
CA THR A 128 -9.36 2.04 -2.04
C THR A 128 -8.54 0.74 -1.96
N VAL A 129 -7.90 0.32 -3.05
CA VAL A 129 -7.00 -0.84 -3.06
C VAL A 129 -5.84 -0.63 -2.09
N SER A 130 -5.26 0.57 -2.06
CA SER A 130 -4.14 0.90 -1.17
C SER A 130 -4.49 0.82 0.31
N THR A 131 -5.73 1.16 0.69
CA THR A 131 -6.16 1.23 2.09
C THR A 131 -6.91 -0.01 2.58
N GLN A 132 -7.57 -0.76 1.69
CA GLN A 132 -8.52 -1.80 2.07
C GLN A 132 -8.18 -3.20 1.53
N ALA A 133 -7.33 -3.32 0.49
CA ALA A 133 -6.99 -4.63 -0.04
C ALA A 133 -6.18 -5.49 0.93
N GLU A 134 -6.32 -6.80 0.80
CA GLU A 134 -5.47 -7.77 1.49
C GLU A 134 -4.03 -7.66 0.97
N TYR A 135 -3.10 -8.22 1.74
CA TYR A 135 -1.65 -8.08 1.51
C TYR A 135 -1.22 -8.41 0.08
N ASP A 136 -1.76 -9.47 -0.50
CA ASP A 136 -1.39 -9.99 -1.84
C ASP A 136 -1.80 -9.06 -3.00
N ALA A 137 -2.85 -8.25 -2.79
CA ALA A 137 -3.33 -7.27 -3.77
C ALA A 137 -2.94 -5.82 -3.42
N ARG A 138 -2.50 -5.54 -2.17
CA ARG A 138 -2.13 -4.18 -1.76
C ARG A 138 -0.87 -3.72 -2.50
N PRO A 139 -0.87 -2.53 -3.13
CA PRO A 139 0.29 -2.02 -3.86
C PRO A 139 1.47 -1.70 -2.92
N ASN A 140 2.67 -1.61 -3.49
CA ASN A 140 3.86 -1.16 -2.77
C ASN A 140 3.97 0.37 -2.73
N PHE A 141 3.34 1.07 -3.68
CA PHE A 141 3.22 2.53 -3.74
C PHE A 141 1.99 2.94 -4.55
N SER A 142 1.55 4.21 -4.40
CA SER A 142 0.39 4.76 -5.11
C SER A 142 0.71 6.07 -5.79
N ILE A 143 0.20 6.27 -7.00
CA ILE A 143 0.27 7.50 -7.77
C ILE A 143 -1.15 7.98 -8.01
N LEU A 144 -1.55 9.10 -7.41
CA LEU A 144 -2.93 9.57 -7.38
C LEU A 144 -3.06 10.93 -8.08
N PHE A 145 -3.69 10.96 -9.23
CA PHE A 145 -3.96 12.18 -9.99
C PHE A 145 -5.36 12.71 -9.69
N TYR A 146 -5.46 13.92 -9.19
CA TYR A 146 -6.73 14.58 -8.83
C TYR A 146 -7.78 13.60 -8.31
N PRO A 147 -7.42 12.74 -7.33
CA PRO A 147 -8.24 11.62 -6.95
C PRO A 147 -9.53 12.06 -6.28
N VAL A 148 -10.64 11.44 -6.61
CA VAL A 148 -11.77 11.40 -5.68
C VAL A 148 -11.34 10.60 -4.47
N ILE A 149 -11.59 11.10 -3.27
CA ILE A 149 -11.21 10.45 -2.00
C ILE A 149 -12.41 10.29 -1.10
N SER A 150 -13.15 11.38 -0.85
CA SER A 150 -14.36 11.34 -0.05
C SER A 150 -15.54 10.84 -0.89
N MET A 151 -16.26 9.86 -0.39
CA MET A 151 -17.54 9.40 -0.97
C MET A 151 -18.74 10.18 -0.44
N ASN A 152 -18.52 11.20 0.41
CA ASN A 152 -19.57 12.13 0.74
C ASN A 152 -19.92 12.99 -0.50
N PRO A 153 -21.16 12.94 -1.05
CA PRO A 153 -21.50 13.63 -2.31
C PRO A 153 -21.33 15.16 -2.26
N ARG A 154 -21.30 15.74 -1.05
CA ARG A 154 -21.13 17.19 -0.84
C ARG A 154 -19.66 17.61 -0.70
N GLN A 155 -18.75 16.67 -0.50
CA GLN A 155 -17.31 16.91 -0.27
C GLN A 155 -16.44 16.38 -1.40
N GLY A 156 -16.84 15.25 -1.99
CA GLY A 156 -16.20 14.63 -3.14
C GLY A 156 -16.89 14.96 -4.45
N HIS A 157 -16.75 14.07 -5.43
CA HIS A 157 -17.47 14.13 -6.69
C HIS A 157 -18.78 13.34 -6.57
N GLY A 158 -19.93 14.05 -6.51
CA GLY A 158 -21.25 13.44 -6.29
C GLY A 158 -21.58 12.33 -7.30
N GLY A 159 -21.29 12.56 -8.59
CA GLY A 159 -21.49 11.54 -9.64
C GLY A 159 -20.74 10.24 -9.35
N SER A 160 -19.48 10.31 -8.94
CA SER A 160 -18.71 9.12 -8.54
C SER A 160 -19.32 8.40 -7.35
N SER A 161 -19.81 9.15 -6.36
CA SER A 161 -20.44 8.57 -5.17
C SER A 161 -21.72 7.80 -5.53
N TYR A 162 -22.59 8.41 -6.33
CA TYR A 162 -23.83 7.75 -6.79
C TYR A 162 -23.57 6.55 -7.69
N ASN A 163 -22.63 6.67 -8.63
CA ASN A 163 -22.32 5.57 -9.53
C ASN A 163 -21.71 4.37 -8.80
N LEU A 164 -20.86 4.63 -7.79
CA LEU A 164 -20.19 3.58 -7.02
C LEU A 164 -21.15 2.93 -6.01
N LEU A 165 -21.83 3.75 -5.19
CA LEU A 165 -22.59 3.28 -4.03
C LEU A 165 -24.07 3.07 -4.31
N GLY A 166 -24.61 3.66 -5.39
CA GLY A 166 -26.03 3.70 -5.68
C GLY A 166 -26.79 4.72 -4.81
N GLU A 167 -28.05 4.97 -5.15
CA GLU A 167 -28.89 5.96 -4.47
C GLU A 167 -29.09 5.66 -2.97
N GLU A 168 -29.26 4.41 -2.61
CA GLU A 168 -29.41 4.01 -1.21
C GLU A 168 -28.05 3.99 -0.48
N GLY A 169 -26.99 3.56 -1.17
CA GLY A 169 -25.65 3.51 -0.57
C GLY A 169 -25.11 4.88 -0.17
N VAL A 170 -25.39 5.95 -0.91
CA VAL A 170 -24.96 7.31 -0.55
C VAL A 170 -25.70 7.87 0.67
N LYS A 171 -26.83 7.29 1.07
CA LYS A 171 -27.58 7.63 2.29
C LYS A 171 -27.05 6.85 3.51
N ASP A 172 -26.40 5.71 3.30
CA ASP A 172 -25.78 4.93 4.37
C ASP A 172 -24.44 5.57 4.80
N LYS A 173 -24.45 6.22 5.95
CA LYS A 173 -23.26 6.89 6.51
C LYS A 173 -22.09 5.94 6.71
N ARG A 174 -22.34 4.68 7.10
CA ARG A 174 -21.28 3.68 7.32
C ARG A 174 -20.62 3.28 6.01
N LEU A 175 -21.42 3.13 4.94
CA LEU A 175 -20.91 2.81 3.61
C LEU A 175 -20.11 3.98 3.03
N VAL A 176 -20.65 5.20 3.13
CA VAL A 176 -19.94 6.43 2.73
C VAL A 176 -18.62 6.57 3.50
N GLU A 177 -18.59 6.33 4.80
CA GLU A 177 -17.37 6.37 5.60
C GLU A 177 -16.38 5.27 5.21
N ARG A 178 -16.85 4.06 4.95
CA ARG A 178 -16.02 2.93 4.49
C ARG A 178 -15.32 3.24 3.18
N PHE A 179 -15.97 3.92 2.25
CA PHE A 179 -15.40 4.27 0.94
C PHE A 179 -14.82 5.68 0.88
N SER A 180 -14.81 6.44 1.97
CA SER A 180 -14.03 7.67 2.09
C SER A 180 -12.62 7.32 2.54
N ASN A 181 -11.69 7.30 1.57
CA ASN A 181 -10.38 6.65 1.74
C ASN A 181 -9.46 7.39 2.72
N GLU A 182 -9.66 8.68 2.98
CA GLU A 182 -8.98 9.41 4.05
C GLU A 182 -9.27 8.82 5.43
N LYS A 183 -10.42 8.17 5.60
CA LYS A 183 -10.81 7.49 6.85
C LYS A 183 -10.28 6.07 6.95
N GLN A 184 -9.78 5.51 5.84
CA GLN A 184 -9.31 4.13 5.76
C GLN A 184 -7.78 4.01 5.80
N VAL A 185 -7.05 5.13 5.81
CA VAL A 185 -5.59 5.14 5.95
C VAL A 185 -5.18 4.46 7.26
N ARG A 186 -4.25 3.51 7.15
CA ARG A 186 -3.75 2.72 8.28
C ARG A 186 -2.25 2.91 8.43
N ARG A 187 -1.85 3.17 9.66
CA ARG A 187 -0.44 3.28 10.03
C ARG A 187 0.34 2.02 9.65
N HIS A 188 1.49 2.19 9.02
CA HIS A 188 2.40 1.14 8.51
C HIS A 188 1.84 0.21 7.42
N LEU A 189 0.53 0.19 7.18
CA LEU A 189 -0.09 -0.72 6.21
C LEU A 189 -0.45 -0.03 4.90
N THR A 190 -0.91 1.23 4.94
CA THR A 190 -1.17 2.01 3.72
C THR A 190 0.18 2.39 3.10
N PRO A 191 0.41 2.04 1.82
CA PRO A 191 1.69 2.28 1.15
C PRO A 191 1.97 3.76 0.94
N ARG A 192 3.23 4.09 0.67
CA ARG A 192 3.63 5.46 0.27
C ARG A 192 2.84 5.94 -0.94
N ALA A 193 2.60 7.24 -1.01
CA ALA A 193 1.84 7.82 -2.11
C ALA A 193 2.43 9.14 -2.60
N ILE A 194 2.21 9.45 -3.90
CA ILE A 194 2.28 10.81 -4.43
C ILE A 194 0.91 11.23 -4.93
N ILE A 195 0.53 12.47 -4.65
CA ILE A 195 -0.74 13.07 -5.07
C ILE A 195 -0.43 14.28 -5.95
N LEU A 196 -1.02 14.32 -7.15
CA LEU A 196 -0.81 15.39 -8.13
C LEU A 196 -2.15 16.07 -8.42
N LEU A 197 -2.25 17.36 -8.15
CA LEU A 197 -3.49 18.14 -8.17
C LEU A 197 -3.33 19.43 -8.98
N ALA A 198 -4.44 19.97 -9.49
CA ALA A 198 -4.53 21.34 -9.92
C ALA A 198 -5.34 22.15 -8.88
N ASN A 199 -4.83 23.35 -8.53
CA ASN A 199 -5.43 24.18 -7.51
C ASN A 199 -6.85 24.68 -7.88
N ASP A 200 -7.11 24.81 -9.17
CA ASP A 200 -8.37 25.29 -9.74
C ASP A 200 -9.37 24.18 -10.09
N ASP A 201 -9.14 22.94 -9.62
CA ASP A 201 -10.07 21.82 -9.81
C ASP A 201 -11.38 22.06 -9.07
N ARG A 202 -12.47 22.26 -9.83
CA ARG A 202 -13.83 22.46 -9.30
C ARG A 202 -14.67 21.20 -9.29
N ALA A 203 -14.30 20.18 -10.06
CA ALA A 203 -15.04 18.92 -10.15
C ALA A 203 -14.73 18.01 -8.96
N VAL A 204 -13.44 17.95 -8.58
CA VAL A 204 -12.97 17.22 -7.40
C VAL A 204 -12.16 18.19 -6.52
N PRO A 205 -12.81 18.91 -5.59
CA PRO A 205 -12.13 19.93 -4.81
C PRO A 205 -10.89 19.38 -4.07
N PRO A 206 -9.69 19.98 -4.28
CA PRO A 206 -8.44 19.45 -3.72
C PRO A 206 -8.47 19.31 -2.20
N VAL A 207 -9.04 20.27 -1.48
CA VAL A 207 -9.02 20.34 -0.01
C VAL A 207 -9.72 19.14 0.62
N THR A 208 -10.91 18.80 0.13
CA THR A 208 -11.73 17.72 0.70
C THR A 208 -11.39 16.33 0.15
N ASN A 209 -10.47 16.25 -0.82
CA ASN A 209 -10.03 15.01 -1.44
C ASN A 209 -8.51 14.81 -1.27
N GLY A 210 -7.69 15.19 -2.23
CA GLY A 210 -6.25 14.91 -2.19
C GLY A 210 -5.53 15.46 -0.94
N VAL A 211 -5.86 16.70 -0.51
CA VAL A 211 -5.29 17.29 0.72
C VAL A 211 -5.76 16.56 1.97
N ALA A 212 -7.02 16.15 2.03
CA ALA A 212 -7.55 15.37 3.17
C ALA A 212 -6.84 14.01 3.28
N TYR A 213 -6.61 13.33 2.14
CA TYR A 213 -5.86 12.07 2.12
C TYR A 213 -4.39 12.27 2.54
N TYR A 214 -3.72 13.28 2.01
CA TYR A 214 -2.36 13.65 2.42
C TYR A 214 -2.27 13.90 3.92
N SER A 215 -3.20 14.73 4.46
CA SER A 215 -3.24 15.05 5.89
C SER A 215 -3.36 13.79 6.73
N ARG A 216 -4.24 12.86 6.33
CA ARG A 216 -4.41 11.61 7.06
C ARG A 216 -3.19 10.70 6.94
N MET A 217 -2.58 10.58 5.77
CA MET A 217 -1.33 9.84 5.59
C MET A 217 -0.25 10.36 6.55
N ARG A 218 -0.09 11.68 6.67
CA ARG A 218 0.86 12.32 7.58
C ARG A 218 0.53 12.08 9.05
N GLN A 219 -0.74 12.18 9.44
CA GLN A 219 -1.20 11.89 10.81
C GLN A 219 -0.92 10.46 11.22
N GLU A 220 -1.09 9.51 10.29
CA GLU A 220 -0.75 8.11 10.53
C GLU A 220 0.76 7.81 10.42
N GLY A 221 1.59 8.81 10.11
CA GLY A 221 3.03 8.65 9.98
C GLY A 221 3.48 7.91 8.73
N ASN A 222 2.61 7.76 7.73
CA ASN A 222 2.93 7.18 6.44
C ASN A 222 3.59 8.21 5.51
N GLU A 223 4.44 7.74 4.61
CA GLU A 223 5.09 8.59 3.61
C GLU A 223 4.07 9.04 2.55
N CYS A 224 3.98 10.35 2.33
CA CYS A 224 3.13 10.93 1.30
C CYS A 224 3.74 12.22 0.77
N SER A 225 3.85 12.33 -0.54
CA SER A 225 4.23 13.54 -1.27
C SER A 225 3.01 14.14 -1.96
N MET A 226 2.99 15.46 -2.16
CA MET A 226 1.90 16.13 -2.85
C MET A 226 2.44 17.30 -3.69
N CYS A 227 2.03 17.36 -4.96
CA CYS A 227 2.28 18.47 -5.87
C CYS A 227 0.94 19.11 -6.24
N ILE A 228 0.83 20.42 -6.06
CA ILE A 228 -0.36 21.20 -6.45
C ILE A 228 0.07 22.24 -7.49
N TYR A 229 -0.39 22.06 -8.71
CA TYR A 229 -0.11 22.99 -9.82
C TYR A 229 -1.12 24.13 -9.82
N PRO A 230 -0.72 25.36 -10.20
CA PRO A 230 -1.58 26.55 -10.13
C PRO A 230 -2.89 26.40 -10.90
N THR A 231 -2.83 25.82 -12.12
CA THR A 231 -4.00 25.66 -13.00
C THR A 231 -3.96 24.32 -13.72
N GLY A 232 -5.09 23.91 -14.28
CA GLY A 232 -5.24 22.65 -15.03
C GLY A 232 -6.66 22.10 -14.93
N GLY A 233 -7.40 22.55 -13.92
CA GLY A 233 -8.73 22.05 -13.64
C GLY A 233 -8.72 20.56 -13.36
N HIS A 234 -9.82 19.89 -13.74
CA HIS A 234 -9.94 18.45 -13.60
C HIS A 234 -9.58 17.72 -14.90
N GLY A 235 -8.91 16.58 -14.81
CA GLY A 235 -8.69 15.70 -15.96
C GLY A 235 -7.53 16.14 -16.88
N PHE A 236 -6.49 16.78 -16.36
CA PHE A 236 -5.32 17.15 -17.19
C PHE A 236 -4.57 15.91 -17.74
N GLY A 237 -4.52 14.78 -17.00
CA GLY A 237 -3.95 13.52 -17.49
C GLY A 237 -2.60 13.66 -18.20
N PHE A 238 -2.39 12.90 -19.29
CA PHE A 238 -1.18 12.98 -20.13
C PHE A 238 -1.38 13.96 -21.30
N ARG A 239 -1.82 15.18 -21.02
CA ARG A 239 -2.04 16.18 -22.07
C ARG A 239 -0.81 17.06 -22.22
N SER A 240 -0.05 16.89 -23.32
CA SER A 240 1.15 17.66 -23.61
C SER A 240 0.89 19.17 -23.82
N SER A 241 -0.36 19.56 -24.10
CA SER A 241 -0.76 20.97 -24.18
C SER A 241 -0.98 21.64 -22.83
N TRP A 242 -0.98 20.89 -21.72
CA TRP A 242 -1.11 21.46 -20.39
C TRP A 242 0.21 22.10 -19.95
N ALA A 243 0.14 23.34 -19.46
CA ALA A 243 1.32 24.15 -19.17
C ALA A 243 2.32 23.54 -18.19
N TYR A 244 1.87 22.66 -17.30
CA TYR A 244 2.70 21.99 -16.27
C TYR A 244 3.01 20.53 -16.59
N HIS A 245 2.76 20.08 -17.84
CA HIS A 245 2.97 18.70 -18.25
C HIS A 245 4.40 18.20 -17.96
N ASP A 246 5.41 18.90 -18.45
CA ASP A 246 6.81 18.49 -18.30
C ASP A 246 7.28 18.58 -16.85
N GLN A 247 6.82 19.59 -16.10
CA GLN A 247 7.10 19.70 -14.68
C GLN A 247 6.50 18.51 -13.93
N MET A 248 5.26 18.15 -14.20
CA MET A 248 4.57 17.02 -13.59
C MET A 248 5.31 15.70 -13.86
N LEU A 249 5.75 15.46 -15.10
CA LEU A 249 6.54 14.27 -15.44
C LEU A 249 7.88 14.26 -14.69
N SER A 250 8.55 15.42 -14.56
CA SER A 250 9.78 15.55 -13.79
C SER A 250 9.58 15.28 -12.30
N ASP A 251 8.52 15.83 -11.70
CA ASP A 251 8.18 15.63 -10.30
C ASP A 251 7.87 14.15 -10.00
N LEU A 252 7.09 13.50 -10.90
CA LEU A 252 6.77 12.08 -10.78
C LEU A 252 8.03 11.20 -10.93
N THR A 253 8.91 11.48 -11.90
CA THR A 253 10.17 10.76 -12.09
C THR A 253 11.05 10.86 -10.84
N ARG A 254 11.27 12.08 -10.32
CA ARG A 254 12.05 12.29 -9.09
C ARG A 254 11.47 11.55 -7.90
N TRP A 255 10.16 11.51 -7.79
CA TRP A 255 9.52 10.76 -6.70
C TRP A 255 9.72 9.26 -6.87
N LEU A 256 9.55 8.71 -8.07
CA LEU A 256 9.80 7.29 -8.35
C LEU A 256 11.26 6.90 -8.09
N ASP A 257 12.22 7.79 -8.37
CA ASP A 257 13.65 7.57 -8.12
C ASP A 257 14.05 7.73 -6.65
N SER A 258 13.19 8.36 -5.83
CA SER A 258 13.49 8.63 -4.41
C SER A 258 13.46 7.38 -3.52
N PHE A 259 12.97 6.26 -4.00
CA PHE A 259 12.92 5.00 -3.27
C PHE A 259 13.26 3.80 -4.14
N LYS A 260 13.81 2.78 -3.51
CA LYS A 260 14.13 1.50 -4.13
C LYS A 260 13.29 0.39 -3.51
N ALA A 261 12.91 -0.58 -4.33
CA ALA A 261 12.35 -1.81 -3.82
C ALA A 261 13.43 -2.64 -3.10
N PRO A 262 13.04 -3.46 -2.12
CA PRO A 262 13.94 -4.48 -1.59
C PRO A 262 14.33 -5.46 -2.70
N ARG A 263 15.48 -6.09 -2.55
CA ARG A 263 15.90 -7.18 -3.44
C ARG A 263 14.91 -8.35 -3.35
N GLU A 264 14.72 -9.07 -4.43
CA GLU A 264 13.81 -10.23 -4.45
C GLU A 264 14.23 -11.34 -3.49
N ASP A 265 15.55 -11.49 -3.28
CA ASP A 265 16.15 -12.46 -2.37
C ASP A 265 16.37 -11.92 -0.95
N ALA A 266 15.93 -10.70 -0.64
CA ALA A 266 16.10 -10.08 0.66
C ALA A 266 15.44 -10.90 1.77
N VAL A 267 16.17 -11.05 2.90
CA VAL A 267 15.63 -11.71 4.10
C VAL A 267 14.51 -10.87 4.71
N ARG A 268 13.30 -11.41 4.77
CA ARG A 268 12.12 -10.72 5.28
C ARG A 268 12.10 -10.73 6.81
N VAL A 269 12.02 -9.53 7.40
CA VAL A 269 11.99 -9.30 8.86
C VAL A 269 10.69 -8.60 9.23
N ALA A 270 9.85 -9.24 10.02
CA ALA A 270 8.63 -8.63 10.56
C ALA A 270 8.88 -8.13 11.99
N CYS A 271 8.72 -6.81 12.22
CA CYS A 271 8.72 -6.23 13.56
C CYS A 271 7.28 -6.15 14.09
N ILE A 272 6.95 -7.02 15.04
CA ILE A 272 5.62 -7.12 15.65
C ILE A 272 5.69 -6.54 17.05
N GLY A 273 4.70 -5.74 17.42
CA GLY A 273 4.71 -5.15 18.77
C GLY A 273 3.58 -4.18 19.04
N ASN A 274 3.68 -3.54 20.19
CA ASN A 274 2.77 -2.49 20.64
C ASN A 274 3.29 -1.08 20.29
N SER A 275 2.98 -0.07 21.12
CA SER A 275 3.33 1.34 20.90
C SER A 275 4.83 1.61 20.64
N ILE A 276 5.73 0.79 21.19
CA ILE A 276 7.17 0.97 20.98
C ILE A 276 7.55 0.56 19.54
N THR A 277 7.00 -0.53 19.04
CA THR A 277 7.21 -0.97 17.66
C THR A 277 6.46 -0.06 16.67
N ASP A 278 5.23 0.33 17.02
CA ASP A 278 4.43 1.29 16.30
C ASP A 278 5.15 2.66 16.14
N GLY A 279 6.00 3.03 17.11
CA GLY A 279 6.66 4.34 17.13
C GLY A 279 5.73 5.45 17.62
N TYR A 280 4.86 5.14 18.60
CA TYR A 280 3.99 6.12 19.23
C TYR A 280 4.81 7.29 19.81
N GLY A 281 4.39 8.52 19.50
CA GLY A 281 5.10 9.72 19.91
C GLY A 281 6.34 10.08 19.06
N ILE A 282 6.70 9.25 18.07
CA ILE A 282 7.79 9.55 17.14
C ILE A 282 7.19 10.16 15.87
N ASP A 283 7.57 11.41 15.57
CA ASP A 283 7.24 12.01 14.28
C ASP A 283 7.92 11.22 13.15
N MET A 284 7.17 10.95 12.06
CA MET A 284 7.66 10.12 10.95
C MET A 284 8.19 8.75 11.40
N ALA A 285 7.42 8.01 12.17
CA ALA A 285 7.82 6.68 12.68
C ALA A 285 8.20 5.70 11.56
N SER A 286 7.65 5.87 10.34
CA SER A 286 8.05 5.13 9.14
C SER A 286 9.51 5.33 8.73
N GLN A 287 10.15 6.42 9.18
CA GLN A 287 11.55 6.75 8.91
C GLN A 287 12.43 6.70 10.16
N LYS A 288 11.89 7.07 11.33
CA LYS A 288 12.64 7.28 12.58
C LYS A 288 12.36 6.23 13.65
N GLY A 289 11.32 5.41 13.49
CA GLY A 289 11.03 4.29 14.37
C GLY A 289 12.10 3.20 14.30
N TYR A 290 12.26 2.39 15.36
CA TYR A 290 13.32 1.38 15.36
C TYR A 290 13.27 0.37 14.19
N PRO A 291 12.10 -0.01 13.64
CA PRO A 291 12.10 -0.89 12.47
C PRO A 291 12.73 -0.25 11.24
N ALA A 292 12.51 1.06 11.03
CA ALA A 292 13.15 1.80 9.94
C ALA A 292 14.66 1.95 10.15
N LEU A 293 15.09 2.24 11.38
CA LEU A 293 16.52 2.28 11.73
C LEU A 293 17.18 0.91 11.59
N LEU A 294 16.46 -0.16 11.90
CA LEU A 294 16.91 -1.54 11.68
C LEU A 294 17.09 -1.83 10.19
N GLN A 295 16.14 -1.42 9.34
CA GLN A 295 16.27 -1.51 7.88
C GLN A 295 17.52 -0.82 7.38
N ASN A 296 17.75 0.42 7.82
CA ASN A 296 18.94 1.21 7.41
C ASN A 296 20.27 0.55 7.83
N LYS A 297 20.29 -0.10 9.00
CA LYS A 297 21.48 -0.81 9.48
C LYS A 297 21.74 -2.15 8.80
N LEU A 298 20.69 -2.87 8.42
CA LEU A 298 20.79 -4.18 7.77
C LEU A 298 21.04 -4.07 6.25
N GLY A 299 20.73 -2.92 5.64
CA GLY A 299 20.90 -2.68 4.21
C GLY A 299 19.90 -3.43 3.34
N ASP A 300 20.18 -3.51 2.03
CA ASP A 300 19.30 -4.01 0.98
C ASP A 300 19.14 -5.55 0.92
N GLY A 301 20.03 -6.28 1.62
CA GLY A 301 19.89 -7.73 1.81
C GLY A 301 18.77 -8.12 2.76
N TYR A 302 18.08 -7.16 3.38
CA TYR A 302 16.97 -7.36 4.29
C TYR A 302 15.79 -6.46 3.93
N GLN A 303 14.58 -6.98 4.15
CA GLN A 303 13.33 -6.23 4.05
C GLN A 303 12.66 -6.21 5.42
N VAL A 304 12.75 -5.07 6.12
CA VAL A 304 12.15 -4.90 7.44
C VAL A 304 10.80 -4.21 7.31
N LYS A 305 9.73 -4.85 7.80
CA LYS A 305 8.38 -4.24 7.86
C LYS A 305 7.93 -4.05 9.30
N ASN A 306 7.34 -2.89 9.55
CA ASN A 306 6.75 -2.54 10.83
C ASN A 306 5.27 -2.97 10.86
N TYR A 307 4.93 -3.87 11.79
CA TYR A 307 3.56 -4.30 12.07
C TYR A 307 3.16 -3.94 13.50
N GLY A 308 3.82 -2.97 14.11
CA GLY A 308 3.47 -2.44 15.43
C GLY A 308 2.08 -1.83 15.44
N LEU A 309 1.36 -2.00 16.56
CA LEU A 309 0.07 -1.40 16.79
C LEU A 309 -0.09 -1.05 18.28
N SER A 310 -0.27 0.23 18.56
CA SER A 310 -0.34 0.74 19.93
C SER A 310 -1.43 0.08 20.76
N ALA A 311 -1.21 -0.01 22.07
CA ALA A 311 -2.11 -0.56 23.09
C ALA A 311 -2.36 -2.09 23.03
N ARG A 312 -1.79 -2.84 22.08
CA ARG A 312 -2.08 -4.28 21.91
C ARG A 312 -1.39 -5.13 22.95
N THR A 313 -2.07 -6.22 23.32
CA THR A 313 -1.59 -7.23 24.27
C THR A 313 -1.07 -8.46 23.53
N LEU A 314 -0.12 -9.17 24.17
CA LEU A 314 0.38 -10.46 23.71
C LEU A 314 -0.64 -11.57 23.95
N LEU A 315 -1.33 -11.49 25.09
CA LEU A 315 -2.31 -12.48 25.51
C LEU A 315 -3.58 -12.42 24.66
N ASN A 316 -4.06 -13.58 24.19
CA ASN A 316 -5.28 -13.67 23.38
C ASN A 316 -6.57 -13.38 24.17
N ASN A 317 -6.51 -13.45 25.48
CA ASN A 317 -7.57 -13.09 26.42
C ASN A 317 -7.34 -11.73 27.11
N GLY A 318 -6.33 -10.97 26.64
CA GLY A 318 -6.15 -9.59 27.03
C GLY A 318 -7.26 -8.68 26.51
N ASP A 319 -7.25 -7.41 26.93
CA ASP A 319 -8.25 -6.41 26.53
C ASP A 319 -8.24 -6.14 25.02
N VAL A 320 -7.06 -6.09 24.38
CA VAL A 320 -6.88 -5.81 22.95
C VAL A 320 -5.83 -6.75 22.34
N PRO A 321 -6.16 -8.01 22.06
CA PRO A 321 -5.20 -9.00 21.57
C PRO A 321 -4.65 -8.67 20.19
N TYR A 322 -3.31 -8.62 20.06
CA TYR A 322 -2.63 -8.34 18.80
C TYR A 322 -2.97 -9.33 17.68
N MET A 323 -3.16 -10.62 18.01
CA MET A 323 -3.44 -11.67 17.02
C MET A 323 -4.82 -11.54 16.33
N LYS A 324 -5.69 -10.64 16.80
CA LYS A 324 -6.98 -10.33 16.17
C LYS A 324 -6.87 -9.21 15.14
N GLU A 325 -5.73 -8.54 15.07
CA GLU A 325 -5.52 -7.36 14.24
C GLU A 325 -5.12 -7.71 12.80
N MET A 326 -5.36 -6.78 11.88
CA MET A 326 -4.91 -6.91 10.48
C MET A 326 -3.38 -6.98 10.39
N GLY A 327 -2.64 -6.22 11.22
CA GLY A 327 -1.19 -6.26 11.26
C GLY A 327 -0.61 -7.66 11.49
N TRP A 328 -1.30 -8.50 12.30
CA TRP A 328 -0.94 -9.90 12.45
C TRP A 328 -1.12 -10.71 11.17
N ARG A 329 -2.28 -10.55 10.50
CA ARG A 329 -2.58 -11.25 9.23
C ARG A 329 -1.60 -10.87 8.14
N ASP A 330 -1.29 -9.58 8.02
CA ASP A 330 -0.31 -9.05 7.07
C ASP A 330 1.10 -9.55 7.37
N ALA A 331 1.50 -9.61 8.64
CA ALA A 331 2.79 -10.16 9.03
C ALA A 331 2.93 -11.64 8.66
N LEU A 332 1.87 -12.44 8.76
CA LEU A 332 1.86 -13.83 8.28
C LEU A 332 1.92 -13.90 6.76
N ALA A 333 1.13 -13.07 6.06
CA ALA A 333 1.10 -13.03 4.59
C ALA A 333 2.43 -12.54 3.99
N PHE A 334 3.19 -11.72 4.70
CA PHE A 334 4.54 -11.31 4.34
C PHE A 334 5.55 -12.48 4.34
N GLN A 335 5.23 -13.58 5.01
CA GLN A 335 6.07 -14.77 5.12
C GLN A 335 7.51 -14.45 5.59
N PRO A 336 7.70 -13.81 6.75
CA PRO A 336 9.01 -13.43 7.24
C PRO A 336 9.86 -14.66 7.58
N GLN A 337 11.18 -14.55 7.36
CA GLN A 337 12.17 -15.52 7.88
C GLN A 337 12.59 -15.16 9.32
N ILE A 338 12.48 -13.88 9.69
CA ILE A 338 12.79 -13.39 11.04
C ILE A 338 11.60 -12.58 11.56
N VAL A 339 11.19 -12.85 12.80
CA VAL A 339 10.20 -12.05 13.50
C VAL A 339 10.79 -11.49 14.78
N VAL A 340 10.74 -10.17 14.91
CA VAL A 340 11.09 -9.46 16.16
C VAL A 340 9.79 -9.16 16.90
N VAL A 341 9.62 -9.74 18.08
CA VAL A 341 8.39 -9.60 18.88
C VAL A 341 8.66 -8.71 20.09
N LYS A 342 7.95 -7.60 20.19
CA LYS A 342 7.97 -6.67 21.34
C LYS A 342 6.54 -6.39 21.83
N LEU A 343 5.96 -7.37 22.47
CA LEU A 343 4.66 -7.35 23.14
C LEU A 343 4.83 -7.69 24.64
N GLY A 344 3.76 -7.62 25.41
CA GLY A 344 3.75 -7.97 26.82
C GLY A 344 3.72 -6.79 27.79
N THR A 345 4.14 -5.60 27.38
CA THR A 345 4.12 -4.39 28.23
C THR A 345 2.69 -3.98 28.65
N ASN A 346 1.71 -4.16 27.78
CA ASN A 346 0.31 -3.83 28.07
C ASN A 346 -0.42 -4.93 28.85
N ASP A 347 0.15 -6.13 28.90
CA ASP A 347 -0.39 -7.29 29.61
C ASP A 347 -0.17 -7.19 31.14
N SER A 348 0.68 -6.25 31.58
CA SER A 348 0.97 -5.96 33.00
C SER A 348 0.00 -4.95 33.64
N LYS A 349 -1.00 -4.45 32.91
CA LYS A 349 -2.05 -3.60 33.49
C LYS A 349 -2.82 -4.35 34.58
N LEU A 350 -3.29 -3.63 35.61
CA LEU A 350 -4.01 -4.18 36.76
C LEU A 350 -5.20 -5.09 36.39
N ILE A 351 -5.85 -4.85 35.25
CA ILE A 351 -6.97 -5.66 34.73
C ILE A 351 -6.51 -7.02 34.19
N THR A 352 -5.23 -7.17 33.83
CA THR A 352 -4.63 -8.37 33.26
C THR A 352 -3.53 -8.96 34.15
N GLY A 353 -3.26 -8.36 35.30
CA GLY A 353 -2.07 -8.54 36.14
C GLY A 353 -1.89 -9.90 36.85
N CYS A 354 -2.83 -10.85 36.77
CA CYS A 354 -2.63 -12.21 37.28
C CYS A 354 -1.90 -13.15 36.31
N MET A 355 -1.16 -12.63 35.31
CA MET A 355 -0.84 -13.40 34.10
C MET A 355 0.64 -13.55 33.74
N LEU A 356 1.60 -13.18 34.60
CA LEU A 356 3.04 -13.37 34.33
C LEU A 356 3.37 -14.87 34.02
N LEU A 357 2.71 -15.80 34.65
CA LEU A 357 2.86 -17.25 34.39
C LEU A 357 2.23 -17.69 33.06
N SER A 358 1.23 -16.95 32.54
CA SER A 358 0.63 -17.25 31.24
C SER A 358 1.38 -16.60 30.06
N LEU A 359 2.18 -15.55 30.30
CA LEU A 359 3.03 -14.93 29.30
C LEU A 359 4.05 -15.91 28.70
N GLU A 360 4.73 -16.71 29.51
CA GLU A 360 5.67 -17.72 29.00
C GLU A 360 4.97 -18.81 28.18
N ARG A 361 3.80 -19.28 28.63
CA ARG A 361 3.01 -20.26 27.89
C ARG A 361 2.50 -19.69 26.59
N THR A 362 2.09 -18.42 26.58
CA THR A 362 1.62 -17.74 25.38
C THR A 362 2.76 -17.49 24.40
N CYS A 363 3.94 -17.08 24.86
CA CYS A 363 5.14 -16.96 24.02
C CYS A 363 5.53 -18.29 23.38
N ARG A 364 5.51 -19.40 24.15
CA ARG A 364 5.76 -20.76 23.64
C ARG A 364 4.70 -21.17 22.60
N ARG A 365 3.40 -20.98 22.90
CA ARG A 365 2.29 -21.23 21.96
C ARG A 365 2.41 -20.36 20.69
N TRP A 366 2.80 -19.13 20.85
CA TRP A 366 3.00 -18.18 19.74
C TRP A 366 4.13 -18.65 18.83
N SER A 367 5.26 -19.02 19.39
CA SER A 367 6.40 -19.58 18.66
C SER A 367 6.01 -20.89 17.93
N THR A 368 5.28 -21.78 18.58
CA THR A 368 4.82 -23.06 18.00
C THR A 368 3.79 -22.81 16.88
N ARG A 369 2.82 -21.93 17.11
CA ARG A 369 1.78 -21.61 16.13
C ARG A 369 2.34 -20.87 14.92
N SER A 370 3.27 -19.95 15.12
CA SER A 370 3.98 -19.25 14.04
C SER A 370 4.83 -20.21 13.21
N ARG A 371 5.50 -21.19 13.82
CA ARG A 371 6.25 -22.24 13.13
C ARG A 371 5.36 -23.21 12.38
N HIS A 372 4.12 -23.44 12.82
CA HIS A 372 3.18 -24.27 12.08
C HIS A 372 2.83 -23.66 10.72
N TYR A 373 2.71 -22.32 10.65
CA TYR A 373 2.46 -21.59 9.41
C TYR A 373 3.74 -21.26 8.62
N LEU A 374 4.89 -21.21 9.31
CA LEU A 374 6.19 -20.79 8.76
C LEU A 374 7.31 -21.67 9.36
N PRO A 375 7.56 -22.88 8.84
CA PRO A 375 8.48 -23.85 9.43
C PRO A 375 9.92 -23.36 9.63
N SER A 376 10.40 -22.45 8.78
CA SER A 376 11.77 -21.89 8.82
C SER A 376 11.90 -20.62 9.66
N LEU A 377 10.87 -20.23 10.41
CA LEU A 377 10.80 -18.99 11.16
C LEU A 377 11.79 -18.93 12.33
N ARG A 378 12.59 -17.88 12.39
CA ARG A 378 13.38 -17.50 13.58
C ARG A 378 12.67 -16.40 14.35
N CYS A 379 12.25 -16.69 15.58
CA CYS A 379 11.61 -15.71 16.46
C CYS A 379 12.64 -15.12 17.44
N ILE A 380 12.73 -13.79 17.46
CA ILE A 380 13.54 -13.04 18.43
C ILE A 380 12.58 -12.31 19.35
N PHE A 381 12.50 -12.74 20.61
CA PHE A 381 11.71 -12.05 21.62
C PHE A 381 12.56 -10.99 22.33
N VAL A 382 12.14 -9.73 22.23
CA VAL A 382 12.76 -8.65 23.01
C VAL A 382 12.10 -8.62 24.39
N ARG A 383 12.78 -9.16 25.40
CA ARG A 383 12.36 -9.09 26.80
C ARG A 383 12.68 -7.68 27.34
N LEU A 384 11.66 -6.95 27.77
CA LEU A 384 11.86 -5.82 28.67
C LEU A 384 11.95 -6.36 30.09
N PHE A 385 13.11 -6.27 30.72
CA PHE A 385 13.19 -6.31 32.16
C PHE A 385 12.65 -4.96 32.67
N LEU A 386 11.39 -4.94 33.13
CA LEU A 386 10.99 -3.91 34.08
C LEU A 386 11.70 -4.27 35.37
N PRO A 387 12.51 -3.40 35.97
CA PRO A 387 12.99 -3.63 37.32
C PRO A 387 11.74 -3.76 38.20
N LEU A 388 11.54 -4.93 38.78
CA LEU A 388 10.59 -5.09 39.89
C LEU A 388 11.05 -4.11 40.95
N ASN A 389 10.27 -3.08 41.22
CA ASN A 389 10.50 -2.21 42.34
C ASN A 389 10.36 -3.08 43.62
N PRO A 390 11.43 -3.40 44.35
CA PRO A 390 11.37 -4.31 45.50
C PRO A 390 10.66 -3.67 46.71
N HIS A 391 10.26 -2.38 46.59
CA HIS A 391 9.57 -1.66 47.62
C HIS A 391 8.13 -1.40 47.17
N GLY A 392 7.22 -2.26 47.66
CA GLY A 392 5.80 -1.94 47.66
C GLY A 392 5.56 -0.61 48.41
N PRO A 393 4.40 0.05 48.22
CA PRO A 393 4.10 1.29 48.92
C PRO A 393 4.21 1.08 50.42
N SER A 394 5.14 1.79 51.07
CA SER A 394 5.23 1.84 52.52
C SER A 394 3.95 2.48 53.02
N THR A 395 3.09 1.68 53.65
CA THR A 395 2.07 2.17 54.56
C THR A 395 2.76 2.78 55.76
N THR A 396 2.85 4.09 55.82
CA THR A 396 3.04 4.82 57.08
C THR A 396 1.94 5.86 57.17
N ALA A 397 1.11 5.64 58.16
CA ALA A 397 0.21 6.50 58.95
C ALA A 397 -0.18 7.86 58.37
#